data_1175a4c84943c76c06cd50a8ca67c9c1
#
_entry.id   1175a4c84943c76c06cd50a8ca67c9c1
#
_cell.length_a   1.000
_cell.length_b   1.000
_cell.length_c   1.000
_cell.angle_alpha   90.00
_cell.angle_beta   90.00
_cell.angle_gamma   90.00
#
_symmetry.space_group_name_H-M   'P 1'
#
loop_
_entity.id
_entity.type
_entity.pdbx_description
1 polymer ?
#
loop_
_entity_poly.entity_id
_entity_poly.type
_entity_poly.pdbx_seq_one_letter_code
_entity_poly.pdbx_strand_id
1 'polypeptide(L)'
;MKILVTGSAGMLGSALCPTLARRGHKVIATDLNTIDAGIEYLDVRGYEQVDDLVKKIKPDMVMHLAAETDVDKCELEPDHAFQTNSIGTQNVTLACQKQNIVMVYISTIGVFYGDQFEPYSEFDNPNPINIYGRSKLEGEKIVQSLLQRYYIVRAGWMMGGGPKRDKKFIGKIINQIKEKTILKAVHDKIGSPTYTVDFSKCLTNLIETGYYGLYHCTNEGYCSRFDVAKKIIDFMGRPDVTVEPVNSAYFPLPAARARSEMSRNYKLKLLGKDAMRNWEDALKEYIDSCWK
;
A
#
# COMPACT_ATOMS: atom_id res chain seq x y z
N MET A 1 5.71 -13.25 -18.11
CA MET A 1 6.89 -13.02 -17.23
C MET A 1 6.85 -13.96 -16.03
N LYS A 2 8.01 -14.31 -15.48
CA LYS A 2 8.15 -14.93 -14.16
C LYS A 2 8.36 -13.82 -13.13
N ILE A 3 7.45 -13.69 -12.18
CA ILE A 3 7.44 -12.58 -11.22
C ILE A 3 7.56 -13.14 -9.80
N LEU A 4 8.60 -12.71 -9.08
CA LEU A 4 8.77 -12.95 -7.65
C LEU A 4 8.05 -11.85 -6.88
N VAL A 5 7.17 -12.23 -5.94
CA VAL A 5 6.41 -11.29 -5.11
C VAL A 5 6.77 -11.50 -3.65
N THR A 6 7.35 -10.50 -2.99
CA THR A 6 7.59 -10.52 -1.54
C THR A 6 6.42 -9.84 -0.80
N GLY A 7 6.08 -10.29 0.39
CA GLY A 7 4.91 -9.75 1.12
C GLY A 7 3.56 -10.19 0.51
N SER A 8 3.53 -11.37 -0.11
CA SER A 8 2.39 -11.87 -0.87
C SER A 8 1.18 -12.25 -0.02
N ALA A 9 1.37 -12.61 1.26
CA ALA A 9 0.28 -12.92 2.20
C ALA A 9 -0.46 -11.67 2.69
N GLY A 10 0.11 -10.48 2.45
CA GLY A 10 -0.46 -9.21 2.87
C GLY A 10 -1.74 -8.81 2.12
N MET A 11 -2.31 -7.67 2.52
CA MET A 11 -3.53 -7.11 1.91
C MET A 11 -3.40 -6.89 0.40
N LEU A 12 -2.31 -6.27 -0.06
CA LEU A 12 -2.07 -6.05 -1.49
C LEU A 12 -1.74 -7.35 -2.22
N GLY A 13 -0.86 -8.18 -1.65
CA GLY A 13 -0.43 -9.44 -2.27
C GLY A 13 -1.59 -10.37 -2.59
N SER A 14 -2.60 -10.42 -1.70
CA SER A 14 -3.81 -11.25 -1.90
C SER A 14 -4.67 -10.84 -3.11
N ALA A 15 -4.59 -9.59 -3.56
CA ALA A 15 -5.26 -9.11 -4.76
C ALA A 15 -4.33 -9.14 -6.00
N LEU A 16 -3.06 -8.82 -5.80
CA LEU A 16 -2.09 -8.68 -6.88
C LEU A 16 -1.68 -10.04 -7.48
N CYS A 17 -1.35 -11.03 -6.64
CA CYS A 17 -0.92 -12.35 -7.13
C CYS A 17 -1.95 -13.02 -8.05
N PRO A 18 -3.26 -13.10 -7.70
CA PRO A 18 -4.27 -13.61 -8.62
C PRO A 18 -4.44 -12.76 -9.88
N THR A 19 -4.29 -11.44 -9.78
CA THR A 19 -4.40 -10.53 -10.93
C THR A 19 -3.28 -10.77 -11.94
N LEU A 20 -2.04 -10.90 -11.47
CA LEU A 20 -0.89 -11.26 -12.31
C LEU A 20 -1.06 -12.64 -12.96
N ALA A 21 -1.51 -13.64 -12.19
CA ALA A 21 -1.72 -14.99 -12.72
C ALA A 21 -2.80 -15.00 -13.84
N ARG A 22 -3.90 -14.27 -13.67
CA ARG A 22 -4.94 -14.12 -14.71
C ARG A 22 -4.43 -13.44 -15.99
N ARG A 23 -3.37 -12.62 -15.88
CA ARG A 23 -2.68 -12.00 -17.03
C ARG A 23 -1.62 -12.91 -17.65
N GLY A 24 -1.54 -14.17 -17.24
CA GLY A 24 -0.61 -15.16 -17.79
C GLY A 24 0.82 -15.05 -17.24
N HIS A 25 1.06 -14.33 -16.15
CA HIS A 25 2.35 -14.30 -15.50
C HIS A 25 2.52 -15.53 -14.57
N LYS A 26 3.73 -16.07 -14.52
CA LYS A 26 4.12 -17.08 -13.52
C LYS A 26 4.50 -16.37 -12.22
N VAL A 27 3.64 -16.45 -11.21
CA VAL A 27 3.87 -15.81 -9.90
C VAL A 27 4.56 -16.78 -8.96
N ILE A 28 5.65 -16.34 -8.32
CA ILE A 28 6.28 -16.99 -7.18
C ILE A 28 6.01 -16.11 -5.97
N ALA A 29 5.15 -16.60 -5.08
CA ALA A 29 4.69 -15.86 -3.91
C ALA A 29 5.59 -16.17 -2.70
N THR A 30 6.08 -15.11 -2.02
CA THR A 30 6.90 -15.25 -0.81
C THR A 30 6.46 -14.29 0.29
N ASP A 31 6.57 -14.74 1.54
CA ASP A 31 6.23 -13.94 2.73
C ASP A 31 6.92 -14.52 3.98
N LEU A 32 6.94 -13.77 5.08
CA LEU A 32 7.22 -14.30 6.41
C LEU A 32 6.10 -15.23 6.89
N ASN A 33 4.86 -14.98 6.43
CA ASN A 33 3.69 -15.77 6.78
C ASN A 33 3.34 -16.74 5.65
N THR A 34 3.52 -18.02 5.89
CA THR A 34 3.30 -19.12 4.94
C THR A 34 2.02 -19.91 5.19
N ILE A 35 1.06 -19.36 5.94
CA ILE A 35 -0.21 -20.05 6.26
C ILE A 35 -1.04 -20.33 5.00
N ASP A 36 -0.99 -19.44 4.01
CA ASP A 36 -1.69 -19.67 2.74
C ASP A 36 -0.85 -20.60 1.84
N ALA A 37 -1.49 -21.60 1.23
CA ALA A 37 -0.80 -22.57 0.38
C ALA A 37 -0.09 -21.91 -0.83
N GLY A 38 1.11 -22.41 -1.15
CA GLY A 38 1.89 -21.93 -2.29
C GLY A 38 2.71 -20.66 -2.02
N ILE A 39 2.80 -20.22 -0.76
CA ILE A 39 3.68 -19.13 -0.35
C ILE A 39 4.97 -19.73 0.24
N GLU A 40 6.12 -19.39 -0.36
CA GLU A 40 7.43 -19.77 0.15
C GLU A 40 7.88 -18.78 1.23
N TYR A 41 8.58 -19.29 2.26
CA TYR A 41 9.15 -18.42 3.30
C TYR A 41 10.27 -17.55 2.76
N LEU A 42 10.22 -16.25 3.06
CA LEU A 42 11.30 -15.30 2.78
C LEU A 42 11.29 -14.16 3.80
N ASP A 43 12.39 -14.01 4.55
CA ASP A 43 12.68 -12.80 5.32
C ASP A 43 13.58 -11.88 4.49
N VAL A 44 13.03 -10.76 4.02
CA VAL A 44 13.77 -9.79 3.19
C VAL A 44 14.92 -9.09 3.94
N ARG A 45 14.96 -9.17 5.29
CA ARG A 45 16.04 -8.62 6.10
C ARG A 45 17.35 -9.44 5.98
N GLY A 46 17.24 -10.71 5.57
CA GLY A 46 18.38 -11.59 5.34
C GLY A 46 18.87 -11.51 3.89
N TYR A 47 19.98 -10.80 3.64
CA TYR A 47 20.50 -10.60 2.29
C TYR A 47 20.77 -11.93 1.55
N GLU A 48 21.43 -12.89 2.21
CA GLU A 48 21.77 -14.18 1.60
C GLU A 48 20.53 -14.95 1.16
N GLN A 49 19.46 -14.97 1.98
CA GLN A 49 18.20 -15.63 1.63
C GLN A 49 17.58 -15.01 0.36
N VAL A 50 17.60 -13.69 0.28
CA VAL A 50 17.07 -12.95 -0.89
C VAL A 50 17.90 -13.24 -2.14
N ASP A 51 19.22 -13.11 -2.05
CA ASP A 51 20.15 -13.29 -3.17
C ASP A 51 20.12 -14.73 -3.71
N ASP A 52 20.11 -15.73 -2.83
CA ASP A 52 20.03 -17.15 -3.20
C ASP A 52 18.69 -17.49 -3.86
N LEU A 53 17.59 -16.96 -3.31
CA LEU A 53 16.27 -17.19 -3.88
C LEU A 53 16.15 -16.55 -5.27
N VAL A 54 16.59 -15.31 -5.45
CA VAL A 54 16.57 -14.62 -6.74
C VAL A 54 17.45 -15.34 -7.77
N LYS A 55 18.65 -15.81 -7.38
CA LYS A 55 19.53 -16.62 -8.24
C LYS A 55 18.89 -17.93 -8.67
N LYS A 56 18.24 -18.64 -7.72
CA LYS A 56 17.54 -19.92 -7.95
C LYS A 56 16.34 -19.73 -8.90
N ILE A 57 15.52 -18.72 -8.65
CA ILE A 57 14.28 -18.47 -9.40
C ILE A 57 14.58 -17.85 -10.76
N LYS A 58 15.53 -16.91 -10.86
CA LYS A 58 15.81 -16.08 -12.03
C LYS A 58 14.52 -15.43 -12.55
N PRO A 59 13.86 -14.57 -11.76
CA PRO A 59 12.63 -13.90 -12.19
C PRO A 59 12.94 -12.81 -13.24
N ASP A 60 11.97 -12.51 -14.09
CA ASP A 60 12.03 -11.36 -14.99
C ASP A 60 11.80 -10.04 -14.24
N MET A 61 11.05 -10.11 -13.12
CA MET A 61 10.68 -8.97 -12.29
C MET A 61 10.52 -9.40 -10.82
N VAL A 62 10.89 -8.51 -9.91
CA VAL A 62 10.59 -8.64 -8.47
C VAL A 62 9.59 -7.56 -8.08
N MET A 63 8.47 -7.94 -7.48
CA MET A 63 7.51 -7.04 -6.84
C MET A 63 7.69 -7.08 -5.34
N HIS A 64 8.25 -6.00 -4.80
CA HIS A 64 8.59 -5.88 -3.39
C HIS A 64 7.46 -5.18 -2.64
N LEU A 65 6.60 -6.01 -1.99
CA LEU A 65 5.46 -5.55 -1.18
C LEU A 65 5.74 -5.73 0.32
N ALA A 66 6.76 -6.52 0.69
CA ALA A 66 7.09 -6.77 2.09
C ALA A 66 7.48 -5.46 2.78
N ALA A 67 6.80 -5.13 3.87
CA ALA A 67 7.05 -3.94 4.67
C ALA A 67 6.38 -4.06 6.06
N GLU A 68 6.96 -3.44 7.07
CA GLU A 68 6.21 -3.08 8.28
C GLU A 68 5.33 -1.87 7.94
N THR A 69 4.02 -2.04 8.08
CA THR A 69 3.03 -1.03 7.70
C THR A 69 2.17 -0.53 8.87
N ASP A 70 2.44 -1.02 10.08
CA ASP A 70 1.88 -0.45 11.30
C ASP A 70 2.66 0.81 11.65
N VAL A 71 2.04 1.97 11.40
CA VAL A 71 2.68 3.28 11.54
C VAL A 71 3.06 3.55 13.00
N ASP A 72 2.22 3.12 13.96
CA ASP A 72 2.49 3.31 15.39
C ASP A 72 3.59 2.35 15.87
N LYS A 73 3.59 1.12 15.40
CA LYS A 73 4.69 0.19 15.68
C LYS A 73 6.03 0.69 15.11
N CYS A 74 6.04 1.25 13.90
CA CYS A 74 7.24 1.86 13.33
C CYS A 74 7.80 2.98 14.22
N GLU A 75 6.93 3.80 14.83
CA GLU A 75 7.35 4.89 15.71
C GLU A 75 7.91 4.36 17.04
N LEU A 76 7.32 3.29 17.57
CA LEU A 76 7.77 2.67 18.83
C LEU A 76 9.01 1.79 18.65
N GLU A 77 9.20 1.22 17.47
CA GLU A 77 10.30 0.31 17.11
C GLU A 77 11.04 0.80 15.84
N PRO A 78 11.75 1.95 15.89
CA PRO A 78 12.39 2.54 14.71
C PRO A 78 13.36 1.61 14.00
N ASP A 79 14.20 0.88 14.76
CA ASP A 79 15.18 -0.04 14.21
C ASP A 79 14.50 -1.17 13.40
N HIS A 80 13.41 -1.73 13.92
CA HIS A 80 12.63 -2.73 13.21
C HIS A 80 12.04 -2.16 11.90
N ALA A 81 11.53 -0.92 11.94
CA ALA A 81 10.99 -0.26 10.76
C ALA A 81 12.06 -0.05 9.68
N PHE A 82 13.24 0.46 10.04
CA PHE A 82 14.35 0.64 9.08
C PHE A 82 14.94 -0.68 8.60
N GLN A 83 15.10 -1.67 9.48
CA GLN A 83 15.57 -3.00 9.07
C GLN A 83 14.64 -3.64 8.05
N THR A 84 13.31 -3.52 8.23
CA THR A 84 12.34 -4.11 7.31
C THR A 84 12.16 -3.26 6.04
N ASN A 85 11.88 -1.95 6.19
CA ASN A 85 11.45 -1.11 5.08
C ASN A 85 12.62 -0.53 4.27
N SER A 86 13.80 -0.34 4.88
CA SER A 86 14.97 0.22 4.21
C SER A 86 16.00 -0.86 3.89
N ILE A 87 16.53 -1.58 4.88
CA ILE A 87 17.54 -2.62 4.66
C ILE A 87 16.94 -3.81 3.90
N GLY A 88 15.72 -4.24 4.23
CA GLY A 88 15.03 -5.28 3.46
C GLY A 88 14.83 -4.86 2.00
N THR A 89 14.46 -3.61 1.74
CA THR A 89 14.41 -3.06 0.38
C THR A 89 15.78 -3.03 -0.28
N GLN A 90 16.84 -2.66 0.43
CA GLN A 90 18.21 -2.68 -0.08
C GLN A 90 18.64 -4.09 -0.50
N ASN A 91 18.36 -5.09 0.31
CA ASN A 91 18.70 -6.49 0.02
C ASN A 91 18.05 -6.96 -1.29
N VAL A 92 16.75 -6.68 -1.46
CA VAL A 92 16.01 -7.00 -2.68
C VAL A 92 16.57 -6.22 -3.88
N THR A 93 16.88 -4.93 -3.69
CA THR A 93 17.41 -4.05 -4.74
C THR A 93 18.78 -4.53 -5.22
N LEU A 94 19.68 -4.90 -4.30
CA LEU A 94 21.01 -5.45 -4.64
C LEU A 94 20.92 -6.76 -5.41
N ALA A 95 20.02 -7.67 -5.02
CA ALA A 95 19.79 -8.91 -5.75
C ALA A 95 19.25 -8.64 -7.16
N CYS A 96 18.35 -7.68 -7.32
CA CYS A 96 17.86 -7.24 -8.64
C CYS A 96 18.97 -6.61 -9.48
N GLN A 97 19.81 -5.74 -8.90
CA GLN A 97 20.92 -5.09 -9.57
C GLN A 97 21.92 -6.12 -10.14
N LYS A 98 22.34 -7.09 -9.31
CA LYS A 98 23.28 -8.13 -9.71
C LYS A 98 22.79 -8.99 -10.88
N GLN A 99 21.49 -9.22 -10.97
CA GLN A 99 20.87 -10.06 -12.01
C GLN A 99 20.23 -9.24 -13.14
N ASN A 100 20.37 -7.90 -13.12
CA ASN A 100 19.74 -6.98 -14.08
C ASN A 100 18.21 -7.18 -14.21
N ILE A 101 17.53 -7.37 -13.08
CA ILE A 101 16.08 -7.64 -12.96
C ILE A 101 15.33 -6.33 -12.71
N VAL A 102 14.15 -6.18 -13.33
CA VAL A 102 13.24 -5.05 -13.05
C VAL A 102 12.65 -5.19 -11.66
N MET A 103 12.60 -4.09 -10.91
CA MET A 103 12.00 -4.06 -9.57
C MET A 103 10.77 -3.15 -9.52
N VAL A 104 9.71 -3.63 -8.90
CA VAL A 104 8.56 -2.82 -8.46
C VAL A 104 8.63 -2.66 -6.95
N TYR A 105 8.68 -1.43 -6.47
CA TYR A 105 8.67 -1.10 -5.03
C TYR A 105 7.38 -0.39 -4.67
N ILE A 106 6.63 -0.93 -3.70
CA ILE A 106 5.41 -0.29 -3.21
C ILE A 106 5.78 0.67 -2.08
N SER A 107 5.59 1.96 -2.34
CA SER A 107 5.79 3.04 -1.39
C SER A 107 4.45 3.63 -0.92
N THR A 108 4.46 4.82 -0.34
CA THR A 108 3.32 5.43 0.35
C THR A 108 3.23 6.93 0.08
N ILE A 109 2.01 7.48 0.07
CA ILE A 109 1.77 8.93 0.13
C ILE A 109 2.20 9.51 1.49
N GLY A 110 2.31 8.71 2.52
CA GLY A 110 2.86 9.11 3.83
C GLY A 110 4.33 9.57 3.83
N VAL A 111 4.98 9.65 2.66
CA VAL A 111 6.30 10.29 2.49
C VAL A 111 6.22 11.82 2.51
N PHE A 112 5.04 12.42 2.44
CA PHE A 112 4.85 13.86 2.44
C PHE A 112 4.58 14.43 3.83
N TYR A 113 4.89 15.73 4.00
CA TYR A 113 4.68 16.45 5.26
C TYR A 113 3.19 16.62 5.59
N GLY A 114 2.38 16.88 4.59
CA GLY A 114 0.94 16.97 4.71
C GLY A 114 0.40 18.34 5.13
N ASP A 115 1.08 19.41 4.77
CA ASP A 115 0.68 20.79 5.05
C ASP A 115 -0.03 21.49 3.88
N GLN A 116 0.05 20.93 2.67
CA GLN A 116 -0.63 21.55 1.51
C GLN A 116 -2.13 21.20 1.44
N PHE A 117 -2.89 22.15 0.87
CA PHE A 117 -4.32 22.01 0.61
C PHE A 117 -4.61 21.33 -0.73
N GLU A 118 -3.64 21.31 -1.64
CA GLU A 118 -3.76 20.66 -2.94
C GLU A 118 -3.24 19.20 -2.86
N PRO A 119 -3.79 18.28 -3.67
CA PRO A 119 -3.31 16.92 -3.74
C PRO A 119 -1.86 16.83 -4.21
N TYR A 120 -1.03 16.08 -3.50
CA TYR A 120 0.35 15.81 -3.87
C TYR A 120 0.45 15.08 -5.22
N SER A 121 1.44 15.46 -6.01
CA SER A 121 1.84 14.82 -7.25
C SER A 121 3.21 14.14 -7.12
N GLU A 122 3.62 13.41 -8.13
CA GLU A 122 4.94 12.77 -8.18
C GLU A 122 6.11 13.78 -8.28
N PHE A 123 5.82 15.06 -8.51
CA PHE A 123 6.81 16.14 -8.60
C PHE A 123 7.01 16.90 -7.29
N ASP A 124 6.15 16.66 -6.30
CA ASP A 124 6.29 17.30 -4.99
C ASP A 124 7.41 16.62 -4.18
N ASN A 125 8.14 17.45 -3.41
CA ASN A 125 9.26 16.97 -2.60
C ASN A 125 8.76 16.23 -1.35
N PRO A 126 9.20 14.98 -1.12
CA PRO A 126 8.85 14.24 0.09
C PRO A 126 9.54 14.81 1.33
N ASN A 127 8.80 14.88 2.44
CA ASN A 127 9.29 15.28 3.76
C ASN A 127 8.44 14.59 4.85
N PRO A 128 8.68 13.29 5.14
CA PRO A 128 7.84 12.50 6.03
C PRO A 128 7.96 12.92 7.49
N ILE A 129 6.82 12.91 8.21
CA ILE A 129 6.72 13.36 9.60
C ILE A 129 6.86 12.25 10.63
N ASN A 130 6.86 10.99 10.23
CA ASN A 130 6.94 9.82 11.11
C ASN A 130 7.95 8.79 10.59
N ILE A 131 8.32 7.84 11.46
CA ILE A 131 9.32 6.81 11.16
C ILE A 131 8.89 5.92 9.99
N TYR A 132 7.61 5.54 9.90
CA TYR A 132 7.11 4.77 8.76
C TYR A 132 7.39 5.46 7.43
N GLY A 133 6.98 6.72 7.29
CA GLY A 133 7.22 7.51 6.08
C GLY A 133 8.71 7.67 5.76
N ARG A 134 9.54 7.91 6.79
CA ARG A 134 11.01 8.03 6.65
C ARG A 134 11.64 6.73 6.16
N SER A 135 11.28 5.59 6.76
CA SER A 135 11.80 4.28 6.36
C SER A 135 11.39 3.89 4.94
N LYS A 136 10.16 4.25 4.52
CA LYS A 136 9.69 4.01 3.14
C LYS A 136 10.39 4.93 2.13
N LEU A 137 10.58 6.21 2.46
CA LEU A 137 11.32 7.16 1.61
C LEU A 137 12.78 6.73 1.43
N GLU A 138 13.42 6.22 2.48
CA GLU A 138 14.78 5.69 2.35
C GLU A 138 14.83 4.50 1.38
N GLY A 139 13.82 3.61 1.40
CA GLY A 139 13.68 2.56 0.40
C GLY A 139 13.55 3.10 -1.04
N GLU A 140 12.80 4.20 -1.27
CA GLU A 140 12.73 4.84 -2.59
C GLU A 140 14.10 5.32 -3.06
N LYS A 141 14.87 6.01 -2.19
CA LYS A 141 16.21 6.50 -2.52
C LYS A 141 17.17 5.36 -2.87
N ILE A 142 17.12 4.25 -2.11
CA ILE A 142 17.92 3.06 -2.37
C ILE A 142 17.60 2.50 -3.77
N VAL A 143 16.32 2.30 -4.09
CA VAL A 143 15.90 1.80 -5.40
C VAL A 143 16.37 2.73 -6.53
N GLN A 144 16.18 4.05 -6.38
CA GLN A 144 16.59 5.05 -7.37
C GLN A 144 18.11 5.12 -7.58
N SER A 145 18.88 4.93 -6.52
CA SER A 145 20.34 5.02 -6.58
C SER A 145 21.00 3.79 -7.21
N LEU A 146 20.36 2.61 -7.09
CA LEU A 146 20.97 1.34 -7.49
C LEU A 146 20.40 0.75 -8.79
N LEU A 147 19.18 1.14 -9.20
CA LEU A 147 18.52 0.58 -10.37
C LEU A 147 18.18 1.66 -11.41
N GLN A 148 18.33 1.32 -12.70
CA GLN A 148 17.84 2.14 -13.81
C GLN A 148 16.43 1.73 -14.24
N ARG A 149 16.06 0.45 -14.05
CA ARG A 149 14.78 -0.12 -14.47
C ARG A 149 13.97 -0.49 -13.24
N TYR A 150 13.14 0.44 -12.78
CA TYR A 150 12.29 0.26 -11.59
C TYR A 150 10.94 0.95 -11.76
N TYR A 151 9.98 0.49 -10.99
CA TYR A 151 8.74 1.20 -10.71
C TYR A 151 8.66 1.43 -9.19
N ILE A 152 8.57 2.67 -8.78
CA ILE A 152 8.20 3.05 -7.42
C ILE A 152 6.75 3.50 -7.48
N VAL A 153 5.86 2.84 -6.73
CA VAL A 153 4.44 3.15 -6.78
C VAL A 153 3.94 3.49 -5.39
N ARG A 154 3.60 4.76 -5.20
CA ARG A 154 3.07 5.28 -3.94
C ARG A 154 1.57 5.04 -3.86
N ALA A 155 1.13 4.35 -2.82
CA ALA A 155 -0.27 4.11 -2.48
C ALA A 155 -0.71 5.01 -1.32
N GLY A 156 -2.00 5.37 -1.30
CA GLY A 156 -2.62 6.08 -0.17
C GLY A 156 -3.18 5.12 0.89
N TRP A 157 -4.31 5.47 1.47
CA TRP A 157 -4.99 4.67 2.50
C TRP A 157 -5.52 3.36 1.92
N MET A 158 -4.70 2.32 1.98
CA MET A 158 -5.01 1.04 1.35
C MET A 158 -6.17 0.32 2.06
N MET A 159 -7.11 -0.22 1.26
CA MET A 159 -8.23 -1.05 1.67
C MET A 159 -8.32 -2.31 0.80
N GLY A 160 -8.71 -3.45 1.38
CA GLY A 160 -8.80 -4.73 0.68
C GLY A 160 -8.48 -5.92 1.58
N GLY A 161 -8.40 -7.11 0.99
CA GLY A 161 -8.02 -8.35 1.69
C GLY A 161 -9.12 -8.95 2.58
N GLY A 162 -10.28 -8.30 2.70
CA GLY A 162 -11.44 -8.78 3.44
C GLY A 162 -11.19 -8.98 4.95
N PRO A 163 -12.11 -9.66 5.68
CA PRO A 163 -12.04 -9.80 7.14
C PRO A 163 -10.76 -10.45 7.65
N LYS A 164 -10.15 -11.32 6.86
CA LYS A 164 -8.94 -12.06 7.23
C LYS A 164 -7.71 -11.14 7.31
N ARG A 165 -7.59 -10.14 6.40
CA ARG A 165 -6.39 -9.31 6.23
C ARG A 165 -6.58 -7.85 6.56
N ASP A 166 -7.79 -7.30 6.45
CA ASP A 166 -8.05 -5.90 6.78
C ASP A 166 -8.17 -5.70 8.29
N LYS A 167 -7.03 -5.45 8.93
CA LYS A 167 -6.92 -5.06 10.34
C LYS A 167 -6.85 -3.53 10.50
N LYS A 168 -7.04 -2.78 9.40
CA LYS A 168 -6.94 -1.32 9.36
C LYS A 168 -8.30 -0.67 9.64
N PHE A 169 -8.44 0.59 9.22
CA PHE A 169 -9.58 1.42 9.59
C PHE A 169 -10.92 0.82 9.15
N ILE A 170 -11.05 0.35 7.90
CA ILE A 170 -12.33 -0.15 7.37
C ILE A 170 -12.75 -1.42 8.11
N GLY A 171 -11.86 -2.39 8.24
CA GLY A 171 -12.17 -3.61 9.00
C GLY A 171 -12.53 -3.33 10.47
N LYS A 172 -11.85 -2.35 11.10
CA LYS A 172 -12.18 -1.92 12.46
C LYS A 172 -13.57 -1.31 12.54
N ILE A 173 -13.96 -0.41 11.63
CA ILE A 173 -15.30 0.20 11.61
C ILE A 173 -16.37 -0.86 11.37
N ILE A 174 -16.20 -1.73 10.37
CA ILE A 174 -17.19 -2.78 10.07
C ILE A 174 -17.39 -3.73 11.25
N ASN A 175 -16.33 -4.05 12.00
CA ASN A 175 -16.49 -4.86 13.22
C ASN A 175 -17.18 -4.07 14.35
N GLN A 176 -16.89 -2.80 14.51
CA GLN A 176 -17.51 -1.97 15.56
C GLN A 176 -19.01 -1.75 15.35
N ILE A 177 -19.48 -1.57 14.11
CA ILE A 177 -20.91 -1.37 13.82
C ILE A 177 -21.76 -2.62 14.10
N LYS A 178 -21.16 -3.79 14.33
CA LYS A 178 -21.89 -4.99 14.77
C LYS A 178 -22.35 -4.89 16.21
N GLU A 179 -21.64 -4.12 17.03
CA GLU A 179 -21.82 -4.07 18.49
C GLU A 179 -22.21 -2.68 19.00
N LYS A 180 -21.97 -1.62 18.21
CA LYS A 180 -22.14 -0.22 18.63
C LYS A 180 -23.07 0.52 17.69
N THR A 181 -23.88 1.39 18.26
CA THR A 181 -24.78 2.32 17.53
C THR A 181 -24.22 3.74 17.44
N ILE A 182 -23.18 4.07 18.20
CA ILE A 182 -22.49 5.35 18.15
C ILE A 182 -20.99 5.11 17.97
N LEU A 183 -20.42 5.69 16.93
CA LEU A 183 -18.98 5.66 16.62
C LEU A 183 -18.42 7.07 16.58
N LYS A 184 -17.11 7.18 16.80
CA LYS A 184 -16.37 8.43 16.59
C LYS A 184 -15.33 8.23 15.51
N ALA A 185 -15.22 9.19 14.58
CA ALA A 185 -14.24 9.15 13.51
C ALA A 185 -13.62 10.52 13.26
N VAL A 186 -12.31 10.50 12.92
CA VAL A 186 -11.52 11.70 12.71
C VAL A 186 -11.94 12.40 11.42
N HIS A 187 -12.20 13.71 11.48
CA HIS A 187 -12.60 14.53 10.34
C HIS A 187 -11.54 15.52 9.85
N ASP A 188 -10.50 15.81 10.64
CA ASP A 188 -9.47 16.82 10.37
C ASP A 188 -8.21 16.25 9.68
N LYS A 189 -8.23 14.99 9.26
CA LYS A 189 -7.19 14.32 8.47
C LYS A 189 -7.81 13.84 7.17
N ILE A 190 -7.24 14.28 6.04
CA ILE A 190 -7.76 14.00 4.70
C ILE A 190 -6.74 13.15 3.94
N GLY A 191 -7.20 12.18 3.18
CA GLY A 191 -6.32 11.34 2.37
C GLY A 191 -7.05 10.68 1.21
N SER A 192 -6.29 10.05 0.31
CA SER A 192 -6.81 9.31 -0.83
C SER A 192 -6.85 7.82 -0.53
N PRO A 193 -8.02 7.17 -0.53
CA PRO A 193 -8.12 5.73 -0.40
C PRO A 193 -7.50 4.98 -1.59
N THR A 194 -7.11 3.73 -1.37
CA THR A 194 -6.53 2.87 -2.41
C THR A 194 -7.06 1.45 -2.28
N TYR A 195 -7.95 1.05 -3.20
CA TYR A 195 -8.49 -0.31 -3.22
C TYR A 195 -7.50 -1.27 -3.89
N THR A 196 -7.13 -2.34 -3.19
CA THR A 196 -6.09 -3.27 -3.64
C THR A 196 -6.40 -3.92 -4.99
N VAL A 197 -7.67 -4.15 -5.32
CA VAL A 197 -8.07 -4.73 -6.62
C VAL A 197 -7.85 -3.74 -7.76
N ASP A 198 -8.26 -2.49 -7.59
CA ASP A 198 -8.03 -1.43 -8.58
C ASP A 198 -6.55 -1.15 -8.75
N PHE A 199 -5.82 -1.03 -7.64
CA PHE A 199 -4.37 -0.87 -7.63
C PHE A 199 -3.66 -2.03 -8.38
N SER A 200 -4.07 -3.28 -8.13
CA SER A 200 -3.48 -4.44 -8.79
C SER A 200 -3.69 -4.43 -10.30
N LYS A 201 -4.88 -4.03 -10.76
CA LYS A 201 -5.18 -3.88 -12.20
C LYS A 201 -4.34 -2.75 -12.82
N CYS A 202 -4.29 -1.58 -12.17
CA CYS A 202 -3.54 -0.43 -12.63
C CYS A 202 -2.02 -0.74 -12.68
N LEU A 203 -1.47 -1.33 -11.62
CA LEU A 203 -0.07 -1.74 -11.55
C LEU A 203 0.28 -2.77 -12.62
N THR A 204 -0.57 -3.79 -12.84
CA THR A 204 -0.34 -4.80 -13.87
C THR A 204 -0.30 -4.16 -15.27
N ASN A 205 -1.21 -3.23 -15.58
CA ASN A 205 -1.18 -2.49 -16.83
C ASN A 205 0.09 -1.62 -16.95
N LEU A 206 0.55 -0.99 -15.87
CA LEU A 206 1.73 -0.14 -15.87
C LEU A 206 3.01 -0.92 -16.16
N ILE A 207 3.24 -2.05 -15.50
CA ILE A 207 4.47 -2.84 -15.67
C ILE A 207 4.64 -3.44 -17.06
N GLU A 208 3.55 -3.61 -17.80
CA GLU A 208 3.55 -4.10 -19.19
C GLU A 208 3.96 -3.02 -20.20
N THR A 209 4.06 -1.74 -19.78
CA THR A 209 4.41 -0.62 -20.67
C THR A 209 5.91 -0.43 -20.88
N GLY A 210 6.74 -0.81 -19.90
CA GLY A 210 8.16 -0.45 -19.86
C GLY A 210 8.42 1.02 -19.46
N TYR A 211 7.41 1.78 -19.04
CA TYR A 211 7.55 3.17 -18.60
C TYR A 211 8.03 3.22 -17.14
N TYR A 212 9.32 3.02 -16.96
CA TYR A 212 9.96 3.00 -15.65
C TYR A 212 9.87 4.35 -14.93
N GLY A 213 9.91 4.35 -13.60
CA GLY A 213 9.94 5.56 -12.80
C GLY A 213 9.07 5.52 -11.56
N LEU A 214 8.80 6.71 -11.00
CA LEU A 214 7.99 6.91 -9.81
C LEU A 214 6.58 7.37 -10.21
N TYR A 215 5.56 6.75 -9.57
CA TYR A 215 4.14 6.97 -9.82
C TYR A 215 3.34 7.06 -8.52
N HIS A 216 2.28 7.86 -8.52
CA HIS A 216 1.19 7.75 -7.57
C HIS A 216 0.12 6.82 -8.15
N CYS A 217 -0.50 6.00 -7.29
CA CYS A 217 -1.59 5.12 -7.69
C CYS A 217 -2.59 5.02 -6.54
N THR A 218 -3.55 5.93 -6.51
CA THR A 218 -4.63 6.01 -5.51
C THR A 218 -5.96 6.09 -6.23
N ASN A 219 -7.05 5.65 -5.60
CA ASN A 219 -8.39 5.90 -6.14
C ASN A 219 -8.66 7.40 -6.27
N GLU A 220 -9.47 7.79 -7.24
CA GLU A 220 -9.82 9.18 -7.48
C GLU A 220 -10.63 9.75 -6.30
N GLY A 221 -10.33 11.01 -5.95
CA GLY A 221 -10.93 11.71 -4.83
C GLY A 221 -10.16 11.55 -3.53
N TYR A 222 -10.65 12.24 -2.51
CA TYR A 222 -10.08 12.26 -1.16
C TYR A 222 -11.19 12.45 -0.14
N CYS A 223 -10.95 12.01 1.09
CA CYS A 223 -11.94 12.01 2.16
C CYS A 223 -11.27 11.98 3.53
N SER A 224 -12.04 12.31 4.56
CA SER A 224 -11.67 12.07 5.95
C SER A 224 -12.01 10.63 6.39
N ARG A 225 -11.50 10.22 7.54
CA ARG A 225 -11.92 8.95 8.16
C ARG A 225 -13.41 8.98 8.57
N PHE A 226 -13.93 10.17 8.90
CA PHE A 226 -15.34 10.38 9.15
C PHE A 226 -16.20 10.10 7.90
N ASP A 227 -15.80 10.62 6.73
CA ASP A 227 -16.52 10.37 5.49
C ASP A 227 -16.53 8.89 5.12
N VAL A 228 -15.38 8.22 5.26
CA VAL A 228 -15.30 6.76 5.04
C VAL A 228 -16.23 6.00 5.98
N ALA A 229 -16.26 6.35 7.27
CA ALA A 229 -17.12 5.66 8.24
C ALA A 229 -18.61 5.85 7.92
N LYS A 230 -19.03 7.05 7.50
CA LYS A 230 -20.41 7.30 7.04
C LYS A 230 -20.77 6.41 5.84
N LYS A 231 -19.90 6.37 4.83
CA LYS A 231 -20.16 5.52 3.64
C LYS A 231 -20.20 4.04 3.98
N ILE A 232 -19.39 3.57 4.94
CA ILE A 232 -19.45 2.17 5.42
C ILE A 232 -20.83 1.87 6.00
N ILE A 233 -21.35 2.77 6.86
CA ILE A 233 -22.68 2.61 7.47
C ILE A 233 -23.76 2.54 6.40
N ASP A 234 -23.73 3.48 5.45
CA ASP A 234 -24.70 3.53 4.34
C ASP A 234 -24.65 2.23 3.51
N PHE A 235 -23.45 1.78 3.10
CA PHE A 235 -23.28 0.59 2.29
C PHE A 235 -23.58 -0.71 3.03
N MET A 236 -23.38 -0.75 4.36
CA MET A 236 -23.75 -1.89 5.20
C MET A 236 -25.23 -1.91 5.58
N GLY A 237 -26.00 -0.87 5.22
CA GLY A 237 -27.42 -0.79 5.54
C GLY A 237 -27.72 -0.70 7.03
N ARG A 238 -26.91 0.09 7.78
CA ARG A 238 -27.02 0.26 9.25
C ARG A 238 -27.50 1.68 9.63
N PRO A 239 -28.76 2.07 9.29
CA PRO A 239 -29.28 3.40 9.60
C PRO A 239 -29.43 3.66 11.12
N ASP A 240 -29.34 2.62 11.92
CA ASP A 240 -29.36 2.66 13.39
C ASP A 240 -28.01 3.12 13.98
N VAL A 241 -26.94 3.21 13.17
CA VAL A 241 -25.61 3.63 13.63
C VAL A 241 -25.31 5.07 13.25
N THR A 242 -24.85 5.85 14.22
CA THR A 242 -24.42 7.25 14.04
C THR A 242 -22.90 7.37 14.14
N VAL A 243 -22.29 8.18 13.27
CA VAL A 243 -20.88 8.58 13.39
C VAL A 243 -20.79 10.03 13.85
N GLU A 244 -20.05 10.26 14.92
CA GLU A 244 -19.73 11.59 15.43
C GLU A 244 -18.35 12.03 14.91
N PRO A 245 -18.23 13.23 14.31
CA PRO A 245 -16.94 13.75 13.90
C PRO A 245 -16.12 14.18 15.13
N VAL A 246 -14.86 13.79 15.18
CA VAL A 246 -13.92 14.23 16.22
C VAL A 246 -12.61 14.71 15.60
N ASN A 247 -11.89 15.60 16.28
CA ASN A 247 -10.54 15.99 15.91
C ASN A 247 -9.56 14.84 16.20
N SER A 248 -8.47 14.80 15.46
CA SER A 248 -7.43 13.77 15.63
C SER A 248 -6.83 13.71 17.03
N ALA A 249 -6.82 14.83 17.79
CA ALA A 249 -6.42 14.87 19.19
C ALA A 249 -7.28 14.01 20.13
N TYR A 250 -8.49 13.62 19.69
CA TYR A 250 -9.34 12.70 20.46
C TYR A 250 -8.75 11.29 20.58
N PHE A 251 -7.95 10.88 19.59
CA PHE A 251 -7.27 9.60 19.59
C PHE A 251 -5.74 9.83 19.57
N PRO A 252 -5.11 10.04 20.75
CA PRO A 252 -3.67 10.19 20.80
C PRO A 252 -2.98 8.91 20.29
N LEU A 253 -2.13 9.06 19.29
CA LEU A 253 -1.38 7.97 18.67
C LEU A 253 0.12 8.21 18.85
N PRO A 254 0.94 7.15 18.96
CA PRO A 254 2.40 7.27 19.07
C PRO A 254 3.01 8.02 17.90
N ALA A 255 2.61 7.69 16.67
CA ALA A 255 3.14 8.33 15.47
C ALA A 255 2.28 9.52 15.04
N ALA A 256 2.93 10.60 14.62
CA ALA A 256 2.26 11.74 14.01
C ALA A 256 1.55 11.32 12.69
N ARG A 257 0.37 11.86 12.46
CA ARG A 257 -0.38 11.67 11.19
C ARG A 257 -0.45 12.99 10.45
N ALA A 258 -0.12 12.99 9.18
CA ALA A 258 -0.22 14.15 8.32
C ALA A 258 -1.64 14.72 8.30
N ARG A 259 -1.79 16.03 8.14
CA ARG A 259 -3.09 16.66 7.95
C ARG A 259 -3.68 16.28 6.60
N SER A 260 -2.82 16.22 5.57
CA SER A 260 -3.19 15.90 4.20
C SER A 260 -2.32 14.78 3.64
N GLU A 261 -2.94 13.69 3.25
CA GLU A 261 -2.38 12.62 2.41
C GLU A 261 -3.20 12.53 1.10
N MET A 262 -3.71 13.67 0.64
CA MET A 262 -4.36 13.77 -0.66
C MET A 262 -3.33 13.60 -1.77
N SER A 263 -3.65 12.82 -2.78
CA SER A 263 -2.76 12.58 -3.92
C SER A 263 -3.50 12.54 -5.24
N ARG A 264 -2.79 12.84 -6.31
CA ARG A 264 -3.26 12.68 -7.69
C ARG A 264 -2.27 11.83 -8.47
N ASN A 265 -2.78 10.98 -9.34
CA ASN A 265 -2.01 10.10 -10.23
C ASN A 265 -1.56 10.88 -11.46
N TYR A 266 -0.74 11.92 -11.29
CA TYR A 266 -0.46 12.90 -12.36
C TYR A 266 0.22 12.24 -13.56
N LYS A 267 1.28 11.44 -13.32
CA LYS A 267 2.00 10.75 -14.39
C LYS A 267 1.15 9.67 -15.07
N LEU A 268 0.37 8.90 -14.31
CA LEU A 268 -0.54 7.91 -14.91
C LEU A 268 -1.59 8.57 -15.81
N LYS A 269 -2.13 9.72 -15.41
CA LYS A 269 -3.06 10.52 -16.25
C LYS A 269 -2.39 11.01 -17.53
N LEU A 270 -1.19 11.56 -17.45
CA LEU A 270 -0.42 12.01 -18.64
C LEU A 270 -0.14 10.87 -19.63
N LEU A 271 0.10 9.65 -19.13
CA LEU A 271 0.35 8.47 -19.96
C LEU A 271 -0.94 7.80 -20.47
N GLY A 272 -2.12 8.29 -20.09
CA GLY A 272 -3.40 7.62 -20.38
C GLY A 272 -3.51 6.23 -19.76
N LYS A 273 -2.88 6.02 -18.60
CA LYS A 273 -2.81 4.73 -17.89
C LYS A 273 -3.50 4.73 -16.53
N ASP A 274 -4.10 5.85 -16.13
CA ASP A 274 -4.86 5.92 -14.88
C ASP A 274 -6.17 5.13 -15.02
N ALA A 275 -6.25 4.00 -14.34
CA ALA A 275 -7.43 3.14 -14.28
C ALA A 275 -8.06 3.11 -12.87
N MET A 276 -7.67 4.09 -12.03
CA MET A 276 -8.15 4.19 -10.66
C MET A 276 -9.47 4.96 -10.62
N ARG A 277 -10.56 4.25 -10.33
CA ARG A 277 -11.92 4.84 -10.24
C ARG A 277 -12.11 5.64 -8.94
N ASN A 278 -13.29 6.27 -8.81
CA ASN A 278 -13.66 6.99 -7.59
C ASN A 278 -13.62 6.08 -6.36
N TRP A 279 -13.15 6.62 -5.22
CA TRP A 279 -12.96 5.86 -3.98
C TRP A 279 -14.28 5.34 -3.37
N GLU A 280 -15.40 6.04 -3.56
CA GLU A 280 -16.71 5.59 -3.06
C GLU A 280 -17.18 4.32 -3.78
N ASP A 281 -17.05 4.29 -5.11
CA ASP A 281 -17.38 3.11 -5.91
C ASP A 281 -16.48 1.92 -5.56
N ALA A 282 -15.19 2.19 -5.35
CA ALA A 282 -14.22 1.20 -4.91
C ALA A 282 -14.53 0.65 -3.52
N LEU A 283 -14.89 1.52 -2.56
CA LEU A 283 -15.30 1.13 -1.22
C LEU A 283 -16.59 0.32 -1.24
N LYS A 284 -17.57 0.74 -2.05
CA LYS A 284 -18.83 0.00 -2.21
C LYS A 284 -18.59 -1.42 -2.70
N GLU A 285 -17.82 -1.59 -3.77
CA GLU A 285 -17.47 -2.93 -4.29
C GLU A 285 -16.71 -3.76 -3.24
N TYR A 286 -15.78 -3.14 -2.50
CA TYR A 286 -15.05 -3.84 -1.46
C TYR A 286 -15.97 -4.37 -0.35
N ILE A 287 -16.95 -3.56 0.08
CA ILE A 287 -17.93 -3.98 1.09
C ILE A 287 -18.82 -5.09 0.53
N ASP A 288 -19.39 -4.90 -0.66
CA ASP A 288 -20.32 -5.86 -1.25
C ASP A 288 -19.67 -7.22 -1.55
N SER A 289 -18.38 -7.23 -1.91
CA SER A 289 -17.67 -8.46 -2.28
C SER A 289 -17.01 -9.22 -1.12
N CYS A 290 -16.72 -8.54 0.01
CA CYS A 290 -15.92 -9.13 1.08
C CYS A 290 -16.58 -9.13 2.45
N TRP A 291 -17.62 -8.31 2.67
CA TRP A 291 -18.17 -8.09 4.01
C TRP A 291 -19.68 -8.38 4.12
N LYS A 292 -20.37 -8.52 2.98
CA LYS A 292 -21.73 -9.05 2.85
C LYS A 292 -21.69 -10.47 2.34
#